data_b7a116eda248717eb7cc9098a142d47e
#
_entry.id   b7a116eda248717eb7cc9098a142d47e
#
_cell.length_a   1.000
_cell.length_b   1.000
_cell.length_c   1.000
_cell.angle_alpha   90.00
_cell.angle_beta   90.00
_cell.angle_gamma   90.00
#
_symmetry.space_group_name_H-M   'P 1'
#
loop_
_entity.id
_entity.type
_entity.pdbx_description
1 polymer ?
#
loop_
_entity_poly.entity_id
_entity_poly.type
_entity_poly.pdbx_seq_one_letter_code
_entity_poly.pdbx_strand_id
1 'polypeptide(L)'
;AGHPQTVMLVVYLVIAFALWRGGWKRGPAFLAPSLLIAGGLAAAQLLPSAQYTLLSSRAGSGYEEMAAGLAVQDLIQVLFPGSVSGQSPFYLGMLPLLLAGAALVLAPGGAVRFWFVAGLAALLLSFGDQAYLHSLFYLVAPGWRLFRGQERLALLVAFPVSLLAGYGLQALTCPSDDARRRAYVRASAALPAVLGLSATAFFFGLIAQGWTMDSGFYWLLGSAVFVS
;
A
#
# COMPACT_ATOMS: atom_id res chain seq x y z
N ALA A 1 -2.25 -22.68 -0.65
CA ALA A 1 -1.83 -22.19 -1.94
C ALA A 1 -2.23 -20.73 -2.10
N GLY A 2 -1.27 -19.84 -1.97
CA GLY A 2 -1.48 -18.41 -2.13
C GLY A 2 -1.47 -17.99 -3.59
N HIS A 3 -1.84 -16.76 -3.85
CA HIS A 3 -1.76 -16.16 -5.18
C HIS A 3 -0.26 -15.95 -5.53
N PRO A 4 0.29 -16.50 -6.65
CA PRO A 4 1.72 -16.46 -6.95
C PRO A 4 2.30 -15.04 -7.01
N GLN A 5 1.56 -14.08 -7.56
CA GLN A 5 1.96 -12.68 -7.61
C GLN A 5 2.15 -12.08 -6.20
N THR A 6 1.22 -12.33 -5.30
CA THR A 6 1.32 -11.84 -3.91
C THR A 6 2.56 -12.41 -3.22
N VAL A 7 2.86 -13.70 -3.43
CA VAL A 7 4.08 -14.33 -2.90
C VAL A 7 5.32 -13.64 -3.45
N MET A 8 5.38 -13.40 -4.76
CA MET A 8 6.50 -12.69 -5.39
C MET A 8 6.69 -11.29 -4.78
N LEU A 9 5.61 -10.52 -4.62
CA LEU A 9 5.66 -9.19 -4.05
C LEU A 9 6.16 -9.19 -2.59
N VAL A 10 5.70 -10.17 -1.78
CA VAL A 10 6.18 -10.34 -0.40
C VAL A 10 7.67 -10.72 -0.39
N VAL A 11 8.12 -11.58 -1.31
CA VAL A 11 9.55 -11.94 -1.44
C VAL A 11 10.39 -10.70 -1.75
N TYR A 12 9.95 -9.82 -2.64
CA TYR A 12 10.65 -8.54 -2.90
C TYR A 12 10.76 -7.68 -1.64
N LEU A 13 9.68 -7.57 -0.86
CA LEU A 13 9.70 -6.82 0.40
C LEU A 13 10.66 -7.45 1.41
N VAL A 14 10.68 -8.78 1.53
CA VAL A 14 11.59 -9.52 2.41
C VAL A 14 13.04 -9.33 1.98
N ILE A 15 13.33 -9.36 0.69
CA ILE A 15 14.68 -9.08 0.14
C ILE A 15 15.10 -7.66 0.50
N ALA A 16 14.23 -6.67 0.23
CA ALA A 16 14.51 -5.27 0.55
C ALA A 16 14.78 -5.06 2.05
N PHE A 17 13.98 -5.69 2.92
CA PHE A 17 14.16 -5.62 4.37
C PHE A 17 15.45 -6.28 4.82
N ALA A 18 15.78 -7.46 4.31
CA ALA A 18 16.99 -8.17 4.69
C ALA A 18 18.27 -7.43 4.23
N LEU A 19 18.25 -6.83 3.04
CA LEU A 19 19.35 -6.00 2.53
C LEU A 19 19.50 -4.72 3.37
N TRP A 20 18.39 -4.09 3.72
CA TRP A 20 18.40 -2.90 4.57
C TRP A 20 18.95 -3.22 5.97
N ARG A 21 18.51 -4.33 6.57
CA ARG A 21 18.87 -4.71 7.94
C ARG A 21 20.27 -5.33 8.05
N GLY A 22 20.62 -6.22 7.13
CA GLY A 22 21.87 -7.00 7.13
C GLY A 22 22.96 -6.44 6.21
N GLY A 23 22.64 -5.47 5.36
CA GLY A 23 23.52 -4.99 4.31
C GLY A 23 23.82 -6.04 3.24
N TRP A 24 24.63 -5.68 2.28
CA TRP A 24 24.96 -6.52 1.12
C TRP A 24 25.70 -7.82 1.46
N LYS A 25 26.38 -7.90 2.61
CA LYS A 25 27.13 -9.10 3.02
C LYS A 25 26.28 -10.09 3.81
N ARG A 26 25.55 -9.62 4.83
CA ARG A 26 24.76 -10.50 5.73
C ARG A 26 23.35 -10.75 5.22
N GLY A 27 22.74 -9.80 4.51
CA GLY A 27 21.40 -9.96 3.97
C GLY A 27 21.26 -11.19 3.09
N PRO A 28 22.09 -11.37 2.03
CA PRO A 28 22.04 -12.56 1.19
C PRO A 28 22.33 -13.87 1.94
N ALA A 29 23.22 -13.84 2.93
CA ALA A 29 23.55 -15.03 3.71
C ALA A 29 22.36 -15.60 4.49
N PHE A 30 21.45 -14.76 4.96
CA PHE A 30 20.19 -15.19 5.58
C PHE A 30 19.11 -15.52 4.56
N LEU A 31 19.02 -14.75 3.47
CA LEU A 31 17.98 -14.93 2.45
C LEU A 31 18.16 -16.21 1.65
N ALA A 32 19.37 -16.51 1.20
CA ALA A 32 19.62 -17.62 0.30
C ALA A 32 19.12 -18.97 0.85
N PRO A 33 19.50 -19.40 2.07
CA PRO A 33 19.00 -20.65 2.63
C PRO A 33 17.48 -20.61 2.87
N SER A 34 16.93 -19.48 3.31
CA SER A 34 15.50 -19.34 3.57
C SER A 34 14.69 -19.46 2.29
N LEU A 35 15.13 -18.81 1.21
CA LEU A 35 14.45 -18.86 -0.11
C LEU A 35 14.62 -20.23 -0.77
N LEU A 36 15.76 -20.90 -0.58
CA LEU A 36 15.99 -22.26 -1.09
C LEU A 36 15.06 -23.26 -0.39
N ILE A 37 14.94 -23.19 0.93
CA ILE A 37 14.04 -24.07 1.68
C ILE A 37 12.59 -23.78 1.31
N ALA A 38 12.19 -22.51 1.28
CA ALA A 38 10.83 -22.11 0.90
C ALA A 38 10.49 -22.53 -0.55
N GLY A 39 11.42 -22.33 -1.48
CA GLY A 39 11.29 -22.75 -2.88
C GLY A 39 11.19 -24.27 -3.02
N GLY A 40 12.00 -25.02 -2.29
CA GLY A 40 11.95 -26.48 -2.25
C GLY A 40 10.61 -27.01 -1.74
N LEU A 41 10.12 -26.47 -0.62
CA LEU A 41 8.82 -26.82 -0.06
C LEU A 41 7.66 -26.46 -1.00
N ALA A 42 7.77 -25.33 -1.71
CA ALA A 42 6.77 -24.87 -2.66
C ALA A 42 6.91 -25.49 -4.06
N ALA A 43 7.97 -26.25 -4.33
CA ALA A 43 8.28 -26.77 -5.69
C ALA A 43 7.14 -27.60 -6.28
N ALA A 44 6.48 -28.43 -5.47
CA ALA A 44 5.33 -29.23 -5.89
C ALA A 44 4.19 -28.38 -6.48
N GLN A 45 4.05 -27.14 -6.03
CA GLN A 45 3.07 -26.19 -6.55
C GLN A 45 3.66 -25.30 -7.67
N LEU A 46 4.91 -24.86 -7.50
CA LEU A 46 5.54 -23.90 -8.41
C LEU A 46 5.86 -24.50 -9.77
N LEU A 47 6.34 -25.76 -9.83
CA LEU A 47 6.71 -26.41 -11.09
C LEU A 47 5.53 -26.59 -12.05
N PRO A 48 4.38 -27.17 -11.62
CA PRO A 48 3.21 -27.27 -12.50
C PRO A 48 2.66 -25.89 -12.89
N SER A 49 2.68 -24.91 -11.96
CA SER A 49 2.22 -23.54 -12.25
C SER A 49 3.10 -22.85 -13.29
N ALA A 50 4.42 -23.05 -13.23
CA ALA A 50 5.35 -22.52 -14.22
C ALA A 50 5.12 -23.14 -15.61
N GLN A 51 4.96 -24.47 -15.68
CA GLN A 51 4.63 -25.17 -16.92
C GLN A 51 3.32 -24.66 -17.54
N TYR A 52 2.28 -24.54 -16.71
CA TYR A 52 0.99 -24.01 -17.15
C TYR A 52 1.12 -22.58 -17.69
N THR A 53 1.90 -21.73 -17.03
CA THR A 53 2.11 -20.34 -17.47
C THR A 53 2.79 -20.26 -18.83
N LEU A 54 3.80 -21.11 -19.07
CA LEU A 54 4.51 -21.17 -20.35
C LEU A 54 3.63 -21.64 -21.50
N LEU A 55 2.64 -22.50 -21.23
CA LEU A 55 1.70 -23.03 -22.22
C LEU A 55 0.45 -22.17 -22.38
N SER A 56 0.27 -21.13 -21.57
CA SER A 56 -0.90 -20.25 -21.59
C SER A 56 -0.69 -19.06 -22.53
N SER A 57 -1.80 -18.45 -22.95
CA SER A 57 -1.79 -17.19 -23.72
C SER A 57 -1.06 -16.03 -23.03
N ARG A 58 -0.82 -16.15 -21.73
CA ARG A 58 -0.09 -15.14 -20.93
C ARG A 58 1.38 -15.01 -21.31
N ALA A 59 1.98 -16.06 -21.88
CA ALA A 59 3.37 -16.00 -22.35
C ALA A 59 3.58 -14.98 -23.50
N GLY A 60 2.49 -14.62 -24.23
CA GLY A 60 2.51 -13.64 -25.32
C GLY A 60 1.91 -12.26 -24.97
N SER A 61 1.51 -12.04 -23.73
CA SER A 61 0.89 -10.77 -23.32
C SER A 61 1.90 -9.60 -23.35
N GLY A 62 1.47 -8.49 -23.97
CA GLY A 62 2.29 -7.28 -24.10
C GLY A 62 2.39 -6.45 -22.81
N TYR A 63 3.23 -5.42 -22.86
CA TYR A 63 3.42 -4.49 -21.74
C TYR A 63 2.11 -3.86 -21.25
N GLU A 64 1.26 -3.40 -22.15
CA GLU A 64 0.00 -2.72 -21.83
C GLU A 64 -0.94 -3.57 -20.97
N GLU A 65 -1.05 -4.87 -21.29
CA GLU A 65 -1.88 -5.80 -20.50
C GLU A 65 -1.30 -6.07 -19.09
N MET A 66 0.04 -6.05 -18.97
CA MET A 66 0.72 -6.32 -17.71
C MET A 66 0.87 -5.09 -16.83
N ALA A 67 0.83 -3.91 -17.44
CA ALA A 67 1.01 -2.63 -16.78
C ALA A 67 -0.25 -2.07 -16.13
N ALA A 68 -1.41 -2.68 -16.35
CA ALA A 68 -2.68 -2.21 -15.77
C ALA A 68 -2.59 -2.17 -14.24
N GLY A 69 -2.85 -1.00 -13.67
CA GLY A 69 -2.82 -0.71 -12.25
C GLY A 69 -4.03 0.11 -11.81
N LEU A 70 -3.98 0.63 -10.60
CA LEU A 70 -5.00 1.54 -10.07
C LEU A 70 -4.88 2.91 -10.71
N ALA A 71 -6.00 3.57 -10.93
CA ALA A 71 -6.00 4.95 -11.37
C ALA A 71 -5.49 5.87 -10.25
N VAL A 72 -4.76 6.94 -10.61
CA VAL A 72 -4.25 7.91 -9.61
C VAL A 72 -5.40 8.54 -8.82
N GLN A 73 -6.59 8.66 -9.43
CA GLN A 73 -7.80 9.14 -8.76
C GLN A 73 -8.24 8.25 -7.58
N ASP A 74 -7.86 6.97 -7.60
CA ASP A 74 -8.15 6.03 -6.49
C ASP A 74 -7.43 6.42 -5.19
N LEU A 75 -6.44 7.32 -5.23
CA LEU A 75 -5.83 7.91 -4.03
C LEU A 75 -6.84 8.61 -3.13
N ILE A 76 -7.90 9.19 -3.68
CA ILE A 76 -8.95 9.83 -2.87
C ILE A 76 -9.64 8.80 -1.96
N GLN A 77 -9.64 7.53 -2.35
CA GLN A 77 -10.24 6.44 -1.59
C GLN A 77 -9.44 6.06 -0.33
N VAL A 78 -8.22 6.56 -0.17
CA VAL A 78 -7.47 6.48 1.10
C VAL A 78 -8.25 7.17 2.23
N LEU A 79 -8.97 8.24 1.88
CA LEU A 79 -9.76 9.04 2.82
C LEU A 79 -11.26 8.76 2.70
N PHE A 80 -11.76 8.57 1.48
CA PHE A 80 -13.18 8.44 1.16
C PHE A 80 -13.43 7.13 0.40
N PRO A 81 -13.68 6.01 1.10
CA PRO A 81 -13.89 4.71 0.46
C PRO A 81 -15.11 4.74 -0.47
N GLY A 82 -15.01 4.06 -1.62
CA GLY A 82 -16.10 3.93 -2.57
C GLY A 82 -16.40 5.19 -3.40
N SER A 83 -15.56 6.22 -3.32
CA SER A 83 -15.81 7.50 -4.02
C SER A 83 -15.54 7.44 -5.53
N VAL A 84 -14.65 6.58 -5.98
CA VAL A 84 -14.24 6.47 -7.40
C VAL A 84 -14.60 5.11 -7.98
N SER A 85 -14.32 4.04 -7.27
CA SER A 85 -14.62 2.67 -7.70
C SER A 85 -15.28 1.88 -6.57
N GLY A 86 -16.02 0.83 -6.90
CA GLY A 86 -16.63 -0.05 -5.90
C GLY A 86 -15.62 -0.82 -5.05
N GLN A 87 -14.33 -0.75 -5.39
CA GLN A 87 -13.23 -1.32 -4.63
C GLN A 87 -12.39 -0.18 -4.05
N SER A 88 -12.09 -0.26 -2.76
CA SER A 88 -11.28 0.74 -2.06
C SER A 88 -10.02 0.12 -1.48
N PRO A 89 -9.07 -0.33 -2.33
CA PRO A 89 -7.93 -1.13 -1.89
C PRO A 89 -6.96 -0.38 -0.99
N PHE A 90 -6.99 0.96 -1.01
CA PHE A 90 -6.13 1.82 -0.20
C PHE A 90 -6.77 2.30 1.10
N TYR A 91 -8.06 2.00 1.32
CA TYR A 91 -8.72 2.42 2.55
C TYR A 91 -8.27 1.57 3.74
N LEU A 92 -7.46 2.15 4.59
CA LEU A 92 -6.94 1.53 5.81
C LEU A 92 -7.56 2.10 7.09
N GLY A 93 -8.44 3.08 6.92
CA GLY A 93 -8.99 3.86 8.02
C GLY A 93 -8.14 5.08 8.38
N MET A 94 -8.78 6.11 8.90
CA MET A 94 -8.13 7.37 9.27
C MET A 94 -7.14 7.21 10.43
N LEU A 95 -7.51 6.40 11.44
CA LEU A 95 -6.69 6.21 12.63
C LEU A 95 -5.30 5.61 12.31
N PRO A 96 -5.17 4.52 11.54
CA PRO A 96 -3.86 4.02 11.13
C PRO A 96 -3.02 5.04 10.37
N LEU A 97 -3.62 5.87 9.53
CA LEU A 97 -2.92 6.92 8.79
C LEU A 97 -2.40 8.03 9.72
N LEU A 98 -3.21 8.47 10.66
CA LEU A 98 -2.79 9.44 11.69
C LEU A 98 -1.67 8.88 12.55
N LEU A 99 -1.78 7.63 12.99
CA LEU A 99 -0.72 6.98 13.76
C LEU A 99 0.57 6.82 12.93
N ALA A 100 0.47 6.46 11.65
CA ALA A 100 1.63 6.41 10.77
C ALA A 100 2.29 7.79 10.60
N GLY A 101 1.49 8.85 10.49
CA GLY A 101 1.97 10.23 10.51
C GLY A 101 2.67 10.59 11.83
N ALA A 102 2.13 10.13 12.98
CA ALA A 102 2.79 10.28 14.28
C ALA A 102 4.18 9.65 14.32
N ALA A 103 4.34 8.44 13.74
CA ALA A 103 5.64 7.79 13.65
C ALA A 103 6.67 8.65 12.92
N LEU A 104 6.28 9.23 11.77
CA LEU A 104 7.17 10.05 10.95
C LEU A 104 7.61 11.33 11.65
N VAL A 105 6.72 11.93 12.43
CA VAL A 105 6.97 13.21 13.11
C VAL A 105 7.66 13.03 14.46
N LEU A 106 7.20 12.05 15.27
CA LEU A 106 7.60 11.91 16.66
C LEU A 106 8.74 10.91 16.88
N ALA A 107 8.88 9.92 16.00
CA ALA A 107 9.90 8.87 16.12
C ALA A 107 10.65 8.62 14.78
N PRO A 108 11.28 9.64 14.15
CA PRO A 108 11.94 9.50 12.86
C PRO A 108 13.22 8.64 12.98
N GLY A 109 13.06 7.34 12.99
CA GLY A 109 14.15 6.35 13.04
C GLY A 109 14.41 5.66 11.70
N GLY A 110 15.49 4.88 11.61
CA GLY A 110 15.83 4.12 10.41
C GLY A 110 14.73 3.15 9.99
N ALA A 111 14.11 2.44 10.94
CA ALA A 111 13.00 1.53 10.67
C ALA A 111 11.76 2.26 10.14
N VAL A 112 11.41 3.40 10.72
CA VAL A 112 10.29 4.22 10.27
C VAL A 112 10.52 4.72 8.84
N ARG A 113 11.72 5.20 8.53
CA ARG A 113 12.07 5.62 7.15
C ARG A 113 12.01 4.47 6.16
N PHE A 114 12.53 3.30 6.54
CA PHE A 114 12.48 2.12 5.67
C PHE A 114 11.03 1.75 5.32
N TRP A 115 10.17 1.63 6.32
CA TRP A 115 8.76 1.25 6.10
C TRP A 115 7.99 2.33 5.34
N PHE A 116 8.28 3.60 5.57
CA PHE A 116 7.70 4.68 4.79
C PHE A 116 8.09 4.60 3.31
N VAL A 117 9.39 4.43 3.02
CA VAL A 117 9.88 4.30 1.63
C VAL A 117 9.32 3.03 0.97
N ALA A 118 9.26 1.91 1.69
CA ALA A 118 8.70 0.67 1.18
C ALA A 118 7.20 0.82 0.84
N GLY A 119 6.41 1.46 1.71
CA GLY A 119 5.01 1.74 1.47
C GLY A 119 4.79 2.70 0.30
N LEU A 120 5.61 3.74 0.21
CA LEU A 120 5.57 4.69 -0.91
C LEU A 120 5.94 4.02 -2.25
N ALA A 121 6.98 3.19 -2.26
CA ALA A 121 7.36 2.45 -3.45
C ALA A 121 6.25 1.48 -3.89
N ALA A 122 5.63 0.75 -2.95
CA ALA A 122 4.50 -0.12 -3.23
C ALA A 122 3.29 0.66 -3.79
N LEU A 123 3.01 1.84 -3.23
CA LEU A 123 1.96 2.73 -3.72
C LEU A 123 2.23 3.20 -5.16
N LEU A 124 3.44 3.66 -5.44
CA LEU A 124 3.81 4.10 -6.79
C LEU A 124 3.74 2.95 -7.80
N LEU A 125 4.18 1.75 -7.41
CA LEU A 125 4.10 0.57 -8.26
C LEU A 125 2.66 0.12 -8.52
N SER A 126 1.72 0.38 -7.60
CA SER A 126 0.31 -0.01 -7.74
C SER A 126 -0.43 0.75 -8.84
N PHE A 127 0.06 1.92 -9.25
CA PHE A 127 -0.49 2.69 -10.37
C PHE A 127 -0.10 2.14 -11.76
N GLY A 128 0.74 1.10 -11.80
CA GLY A 128 1.10 0.46 -13.06
C GLY A 128 1.76 1.43 -14.05
N ASP A 129 1.23 1.49 -15.27
CA ASP A 129 1.73 2.34 -16.36
C ASP A 129 1.67 3.84 -16.09
N GLN A 130 0.78 4.27 -15.19
CA GLN A 130 0.68 5.68 -14.79
C GLN A 130 1.87 6.14 -13.93
N ALA A 131 2.73 5.21 -13.48
CA ALA A 131 3.93 5.52 -12.73
C ALA A 131 5.19 4.93 -13.39
N TYR A 132 6.17 5.79 -13.70
CA TYR A 132 7.44 5.38 -14.32
C TYR A 132 8.19 4.25 -13.57
N LEU A 133 7.94 4.11 -12.28
CA LEU A 133 8.57 3.08 -11.45
C LEU A 133 8.18 1.66 -11.89
N HIS A 134 6.95 1.46 -12.36
CA HIS A 134 6.50 0.18 -12.90
C HIS A 134 7.30 -0.22 -14.13
N SER A 135 7.56 0.70 -15.05
CA SER A 135 8.33 0.43 -16.26
C SER A 135 9.75 -0.03 -15.94
N LEU A 136 10.37 0.56 -14.92
CA LEU A 136 11.69 0.15 -14.44
C LEU A 136 11.66 -1.28 -13.90
N PHE A 137 10.68 -1.61 -13.06
CA PHE A 137 10.52 -2.97 -12.52
C PHE A 137 10.20 -3.99 -13.60
N TYR A 138 9.39 -3.62 -14.58
CA TYR A 138 9.09 -4.48 -15.73
C TYR A 138 10.36 -4.86 -16.51
N LEU A 139 11.34 -3.96 -16.62
CA LEU A 139 12.60 -4.22 -17.32
C LEU A 139 13.58 -5.03 -16.50
N VAL A 140 13.69 -4.75 -15.19
CA VAL A 140 14.81 -5.24 -14.35
C VAL A 140 14.38 -6.35 -13.39
N ALA A 141 13.13 -6.35 -12.90
CA ALA A 141 12.71 -7.25 -11.84
C ALA A 141 12.31 -8.63 -12.36
N PRO A 142 12.96 -9.73 -11.91
CA PRO A 142 12.63 -11.08 -12.34
C PRO A 142 11.19 -11.46 -12.02
N GLY A 143 10.46 -12.02 -13.00
CA GLY A 143 9.08 -12.46 -12.82
C GLY A 143 8.03 -11.35 -12.89
N TRP A 144 8.42 -10.07 -12.94
CA TRP A 144 7.45 -8.96 -13.01
C TRP A 144 6.57 -9.02 -14.24
N ARG A 145 7.13 -9.45 -15.38
CA ARG A 145 6.44 -9.62 -16.67
C ARG A 145 5.39 -10.73 -16.69
N LEU A 146 5.35 -11.60 -15.66
CA LEU A 146 4.45 -12.76 -15.63
C LEU A 146 3.08 -12.43 -15.02
N PHE A 147 2.93 -11.28 -14.40
CA PHE A 147 1.75 -10.93 -13.64
C PHE A 147 1.16 -9.58 -14.06
N ARG A 148 -0.15 -9.60 -14.27
CA ARG A 148 -0.98 -8.41 -14.49
C ARG A 148 -1.71 -8.04 -13.19
N GLY A 149 -2.29 -6.81 -13.18
CA GLY A 149 -3.10 -6.37 -12.05
C GLY A 149 -2.23 -5.90 -10.89
N GLN A 150 -1.62 -4.72 -11.08
CA GLN A 150 -0.72 -4.11 -10.10
C GLN A 150 -1.47 -3.56 -8.88
N GLU A 151 -2.81 -3.53 -8.92
CA GLU A 151 -3.67 -3.17 -7.78
C GLU A 151 -3.40 -4.01 -6.52
N ARG A 152 -2.86 -5.23 -6.68
CA ARG A 152 -2.50 -6.11 -5.54
C ARG A 152 -1.36 -5.59 -4.69
N LEU A 153 -0.58 -4.63 -5.21
CA LEU A 153 0.42 -3.92 -4.42
C LEU A 153 -0.19 -3.10 -3.28
N ALA A 154 -1.52 -2.84 -3.31
CA ALA A 154 -2.23 -2.24 -2.18
C ALA A 154 -2.01 -3.03 -0.86
N LEU A 155 -1.88 -4.36 -0.93
CA LEU A 155 -1.52 -5.18 0.24
C LEU A 155 -0.14 -4.78 0.82
N LEU A 156 0.82 -4.50 -0.06
CA LEU A 156 2.15 -4.06 0.32
C LEU A 156 2.18 -2.59 0.80
N VAL A 157 1.14 -1.81 0.55
CA VAL A 157 0.93 -0.50 1.18
C VAL A 157 0.38 -0.67 2.59
N ALA A 158 -0.61 -1.55 2.77
CA ALA A 158 -1.27 -1.78 4.05
C ALA A 158 -0.29 -2.27 5.13
N PHE A 159 0.62 -3.15 4.78
CA PHE A 159 1.57 -3.73 5.75
C PHE A 159 2.53 -2.68 6.34
N PRO A 160 3.27 -1.86 5.57
CA PRO A 160 4.07 -0.77 6.10
C PRO A 160 3.28 0.26 6.89
N VAL A 161 2.07 0.62 6.45
CA VAL A 161 1.23 1.57 7.18
C VAL A 161 0.84 1.02 8.55
N SER A 162 0.51 -0.27 8.65
CA SER A 162 0.22 -0.93 9.92
C SER A 162 1.41 -0.92 10.88
N LEU A 163 2.62 -1.17 10.38
CA LEU A 163 3.85 -1.09 11.18
C LEU A 163 4.14 0.34 11.62
N LEU A 164 4.00 1.31 10.72
CA LEU A 164 4.15 2.72 11.05
C LEU A 164 3.13 3.16 12.10
N ALA A 165 1.89 2.68 12.00
CA ALA A 165 0.87 2.96 13.01
C ALA A 165 1.28 2.42 14.39
N GLY A 166 1.86 1.23 14.47
CA GLY A 166 2.43 0.68 15.70
C GLY A 166 3.54 1.57 16.29
N TYR A 167 4.50 2.01 15.46
CA TYR A 167 5.55 2.96 15.88
C TYR A 167 4.96 4.30 16.34
N GLY A 168 3.92 4.79 15.66
CA GLY A 168 3.25 6.03 16.02
C GLY A 168 2.50 5.93 17.35
N LEU A 169 1.82 4.82 17.58
CA LEU A 169 1.17 4.55 18.86
C LEU A 169 2.20 4.52 20.00
N GLN A 170 3.32 3.83 19.80
CA GLN A 170 4.42 3.81 20.76
C GLN A 170 4.96 5.22 21.04
N ALA A 171 5.15 6.04 20.02
CA ALA A 171 5.64 7.40 20.17
C ALA A 171 4.65 8.33 20.90
N LEU A 172 3.35 8.07 20.80
CA LEU A 172 2.32 8.81 21.50
C LEU A 172 2.17 8.36 22.96
N THR A 173 2.35 7.08 23.23
CA THR A 173 2.23 6.53 24.60
C THR A 173 3.50 6.74 25.42
N CYS A 174 4.69 6.66 24.77
CA CYS A 174 5.99 6.85 25.42
C CYS A 174 6.76 8.00 24.73
N PRO A 175 6.34 9.25 24.90
CA PRO A 175 6.92 10.38 24.17
C PRO A 175 8.34 10.69 24.64
N SER A 176 9.24 10.89 23.70
CA SER A 176 10.57 11.44 23.95
C SER A 176 10.57 12.99 24.00
N ASP A 177 9.53 13.63 23.45
CA ASP A 177 9.37 15.08 23.37
C ASP A 177 7.89 15.44 23.52
N ASP A 178 7.53 15.91 24.71
CA ASP A 178 6.15 16.30 25.04
C ASP A 178 5.65 17.52 24.26
N ALA A 179 6.53 18.43 23.85
CA ALA A 179 6.14 19.58 23.07
C ALA A 179 5.71 19.18 21.65
N ARG A 180 6.49 18.33 20.98
CA ARG A 180 6.16 17.79 19.67
C ARG A 180 4.89 16.95 19.71
N ARG A 181 4.74 16.10 20.74
CA ARG A 181 3.53 15.32 20.95
C ARG A 181 2.29 16.21 21.03
N ARG A 182 2.30 17.25 21.88
CA ARG A 182 1.16 18.18 22.00
C ARG A 182 0.87 18.91 20.69
N ALA A 183 1.90 19.35 19.98
CA ALA A 183 1.74 19.98 18.68
C ALA A 183 1.09 19.04 17.66
N TYR A 184 1.57 17.80 17.60
CA TYR A 184 1.01 16.78 16.71
C TYR A 184 -0.46 16.47 17.04
N VAL A 185 -0.79 16.23 18.32
CA VAL A 185 -2.15 15.92 18.75
C VAL A 185 -3.11 17.07 18.44
N ARG A 186 -2.69 18.32 18.63
CA ARG A 186 -3.51 19.50 18.27
C ARG A 186 -3.74 19.59 16.76
N ALA A 187 -2.69 19.39 15.97
CA ALA A 187 -2.80 19.41 14.50
C ALA A 187 -3.68 18.27 13.99
N SER A 188 -3.52 17.06 14.54
CA SER A 188 -4.33 15.91 14.14
C SER A 188 -5.80 16.02 14.54
N ALA A 189 -6.10 16.70 15.65
CA ALA A 189 -7.48 16.97 16.07
C ALA A 189 -8.22 17.92 15.11
N ALA A 190 -7.50 18.81 14.42
CA ALA A 190 -8.10 19.70 13.42
C ALA A 190 -8.39 18.98 12.09
N LEU A 191 -7.69 17.88 11.80
CA LEU A 191 -7.77 17.18 10.53
C LEU A 191 -9.18 16.62 10.23
N PRO A 192 -9.88 15.94 11.17
CA PRO A 192 -11.24 15.48 10.96
C PRO A 192 -12.21 16.60 10.61
N ALA A 193 -12.07 17.77 11.26
CA ALA A 193 -12.91 18.93 10.97
C ALA A 193 -12.68 19.48 9.57
N VAL A 194 -11.40 19.60 9.14
CA VAL A 194 -11.05 20.04 7.79
C VAL A 194 -11.53 19.04 6.74
N LEU A 195 -11.34 17.76 6.97
CA LEU A 195 -11.80 16.71 6.05
C LEU A 195 -13.32 16.63 5.99
N GLY A 196 -14.02 16.76 7.12
CA GLY A 196 -15.47 16.82 7.17
C GLY A 196 -16.03 18.01 6.40
N LEU A 197 -15.46 19.21 6.59
CA LEU A 197 -15.84 20.40 5.84
C LEU A 197 -15.57 20.24 4.34
N SER A 198 -14.42 19.69 3.97
CA SER A 198 -14.06 19.45 2.56
C SER A 198 -14.99 18.42 1.91
N ALA A 199 -15.31 17.34 2.61
CA ALA A 199 -16.25 16.32 2.14
C ALA A 199 -17.67 16.89 1.98
N THR A 200 -18.10 17.71 2.91
CA THR A 200 -19.39 18.39 2.85
C THR A 200 -19.45 19.36 1.67
N ALA A 201 -18.43 20.19 1.48
CA ALA A 201 -18.35 21.13 0.37
C ALA A 201 -18.33 20.39 -1.00
N PHE A 202 -17.54 19.30 -1.09
CA PHE A 202 -17.50 18.45 -2.27
C PHE A 202 -18.87 17.82 -2.57
N PHE A 203 -19.55 17.31 -1.54
CA PHE A 203 -20.88 16.71 -1.66
C PHE A 203 -21.93 17.73 -2.16
N PHE A 204 -21.95 18.94 -1.60
CA PHE A 204 -22.83 20.00 -2.08
C PHE A 204 -22.48 20.43 -3.51
N GLY A 205 -21.22 20.43 -3.89
CA GLY A 205 -20.78 20.67 -5.26
C GLY A 205 -21.31 19.61 -6.25
N LEU A 206 -21.30 18.35 -5.87
CA LEU A 206 -21.86 17.26 -6.69
C LEU A 206 -23.38 17.36 -6.85
N ILE A 207 -24.11 17.66 -5.77
CA ILE A 207 -25.57 17.89 -5.83
C ILE A 207 -25.89 19.07 -6.76
N ALA A 208 -25.14 20.15 -6.67
CA ALA A 208 -25.33 21.31 -7.53
C ALA A 208 -25.09 21.01 -9.02
N GLN A 209 -24.32 19.98 -9.35
CA GLN A 209 -24.09 19.46 -10.70
C GLN A 209 -25.14 18.43 -11.16
N GLY A 210 -26.20 18.20 -10.38
CA GLY A 210 -27.29 17.29 -10.75
C GLY A 210 -27.05 15.81 -10.42
N TRP A 211 -26.09 15.51 -9.53
CA TRP A 211 -25.87 14.16 -9.06
C TRP A 211 -27.04 13.69 -8.16
N THR A 212 -27.64 12.55 -8.50
CA THR A 212 -28.71 11.96 -7.71
C THR A 212 -28.16 11.15 -6.55
N MET A 213 -28.81 11.23 -5.41
CA MET A 213 -28.36 10.75 -4.08
C MET A 213 -28.26 9.22 -3.90
N ASP A 214 -28.37 8.41 -4.94
CA ASP A 214 -28.66 6.97 -4.76
C ASP A 214 -27.54 6.10 -4.18
N SER A 215 -26.28 6.49 -4.27
CA SER A 215 -25.21 5.65 -3.72
C SER A 215 -24.19 6.42 -2.87
N GLY A 216 -23.84 7.66 -3.26
CA GLY A 216 -22.81 8.45 -2.56
C GLY A 216 -23.20 8.89 -1.14
N PHE A 217 -24.49 9.09 -0.87
CA PHE A 217 -24.98 9.55 0.43
C PHE A 217 -24.82 8.51 1.53
N TYR A 218 -25.12 7.25 1.26
CA TYR A 218 -24.95 6.17 2.23
C TYR A 218 -23.49 5.91 2.57
N TRP A 219 -22.57 6.10 1.60
CA TRP A 219 -21.14 5.95 1.82
C TRP A 219 -20.55 7.10 2.63
N LEU A 220 -21.00 8.33 2.41
CA LEU A 220 -20.58 9.49 3.20
C LEU A 220 -21.09 9.43 4.64
N LEU A 221 -22.34 9.03 4.85
CA LEU A 221 -22.89 8.80 6.20
C LEU A 221 -22.16 7.65 6.91
N GLY A 222 -21.91 6.55 6.23
CA GLY A 222 -21.15 5.42 6.77
C GLY A 222 -19.73 5.83 7.18
N SER A 223 -19.04 6.61 6.36
CA SER A 223 -17.68 7.09 6.68
C SER A 223 -17.67 8.13 7.81
N ALA A 224 -18.67 8.99 7.92
CA ALA A 224 -18.79 9.97 9.00
C ALA A 224 -19.08 9.29 10.36
N VAL A 225 -19.88 8.22 10.38
CA VAL A 225 -20.17 7.44 11.59
C VAL A 225 -18.97 6.61 12.05
N PHE A 226 -18.07 6.20 11.14
CA PHE A 226 -16.84 5.47 11.50
C PHE A 226 -15.70 6.39 12.00
N VAL A 227 -15.84 7.71 11.87
CA VAL A 227 -14.83 8.70 12.30
C VAL A 227 -15.22 9.33 13.66
N SER A 228 -16.44 9.16 14.12
CA SER A 228 -16.93 9.57 15.45
C SER A 228 -16.76 8.45 16.47
#